data_61f5f260abd74a63f7fded7af95d34ad
#
_entry.id   61f5f260abd74a63f7fded7af95d34ad
#
_cell.length_a   1.000
_cell.length_b   1.000
_cell.length_c   1.000
_cell.angle_alpha   90.00
_cell.angle_beta   90.00
_cell.angle_gamma   90.00
#
_symmetry.space_group_name_H-M   'P 1'
#
loop_
_entity.id
_entity.type
_entity.pdbx_description
1 polymer ?
#
loop_
_entity_poly.entity_id
_entity_poly.type
_entity_poly.pdbx_seq_one_letter_code
_entity_poly.pdbx_strand_id
1 'polypeptide(L)'
;MIFLDSWIWLEYVFSGDKDEQAEAAIERANSPDCGGIVAPTVLAEVSYRLHVVEDEEGAGETVRAIRDYEHIESVPPVDEIAEYAAELRFKYYERGERELSYADAIHLASAVAHDDCDTLYSGDPDFEGLDEIETVIL
;
A
#
# COMPACT_ATOMS: atom_id res chain seq x y z
N MET A 1 11.94 -0.65 -6.85
CA MET A 1 10.63 -1.36 -6.67
C MET A 1 9.56 -0.36 -6.26
N ILE A 2 8.29 -0.73 -6.40
CA ILE A 2 7.14 0.13 -6.09
C ILE A 2 6.38 -0.45 -4.89
N PHE A 3 6.14 0.36 -3.86
CA PHE A 3 5.20 0.00 -2.80
C PHE A 3 3.78 0.35 -3.25
N LEU A 4 2.86 -0.62 -3.16
CA LEU A 4 1.45 -0.45 -3.49
C LEU A 4 0.63 -0.38 -2.19
N ASP A 5 0.08 0.81 -1.93
CA ASP A 5 -0.83 1.04 -0.81
C ASP A 5 -2.18 0.31 -0.99
N SER A 6 -2.92 0.11 0.08
CA SER A 6 -4.23 -0.55 0.07
C SER A 6 -5.24 0.13 -0.85
N TRP A 7 -5.18 1.46 -0.98
CA TRP A 7 -6.02 2.23 -1.88
C TRP A 7 -5.92 1.74 -3.33
N ILE A 8 -4.72 1.45 -3.83
CA ILE A 8 -4.49 0.96 -5.20
C ILE A 8 -5.26 -0.35 -5.46
N TRP A 9 -5.14 -1.30 -4.52
CA TRP A 9 -5.82 -2.58 -4.62
C TRP A 9 -7.34 -2.46 -4.55
N LEU A 10 -7.84 -1.62 -3.65
CA LEU A 10 -9.28 -1.41 -3.48
C LEU A 10 -9.89 -0.70 -4.69
N GLU A 11 -9.20 0.28 -5.24
CA GLU A 11 -9.63 0.97 -6.46
C GLU A 11 -9.76 0.01 -7.65
N TYR A 12 -8.75 -0.85 -7.83
CA TYR A 12 -8.76 -1.90 -8.86
C TYR A 12 -9.87 -2.92 -8.64
N VAL A 13 -9.96 -3.51 -7.44
CA VAL A 13 -10.90 -4.60 -7.15
C VAL A 13 -12.36 -4.13 -7.20
N PHE A 14 -12.64 -2.91 -6.76
CA PHE A 14 -14.01 -2.36 -6.79
C PHE A 14 -14.35 -1.58 -8.06
N SER A 15 -13.47 -1.59 -9.06
CA SER A 15 -13.66 -0.85 -10.32
C SER A 15 -14.03 0.61 -10.08
N GLY A 16 -13.19 1.28 -9.27
CA GLY A 16 -13.35 2.69 -8.96
C GLY A 16 -13.10 3.62 -10.16
N ASP A 17 -13.19 4.91 -9.95
CA ASP A 17 -13.05 5.91 -11.03
C ASP A 17 -11.66 5.92 -11.67
N LYS A 18 -10.65 5.37 -10.98
CA LYS A 18 -9.25 5.30 -11.41
C LYS A 18 -8.73 3.87 -11.53
N ASP A 19 -9.61 2.91 -11.74
CA ASP A 19 -9.30 1.48 -11.83
C ASP A 19 -8.24 1.19 -12.91
N GLU A 20 -8.32 1.81 -14.09
CA GLU A 20 -7.33 1.65 -15.16
C GLU A 20 -5.92 2.15 -14.73
N GLN A 21 -5.86 3.21 -13.93
CA GLN A 21 -4.59 3.73 -13.42
C GLN A 21 -4.04 2.85 -12.30
N ALA A 22 -4.91 2.32 -11.45
CA ALA A 22 -4.54 1.36 -10.42
C ALA A 22 -4.05 0.03 -11.03
N GLU A 23 -4.74 -0.48 -12.05
CA GLU A 23 -4.31 -1.66 -12.82
C GLU A 23 -2.93 -1.45 -13.44
N ALA A 24 -2.70 -0.31 -14.10
CA ALA A 24 -1.39 0.01 -14.68
C ALA A 24 -0.26 0.10 -13.63
N ALA A 25 -0.56 0.59 -12.43
CA ALA A 25 0.39 0.60 -11.31
C ALA A 25 0.73 -0.82 -10.83
N ILE A 26 -0.29 -1.69 -10.70
CA ILE A 26 -0.12 -3.10 -10.34
C ILE A 26 0.68 -3.86 -11.41
N GLU A 27 0.34 -3.69 -12.68
CA GLU A 27 1.06 -4.33 -13.79
C GLU A 27 2.54 -3.90 -13.82
N ARG A 28 2.80 -2.61 -13.61
CA ARG A 28 4.18 -2.11 -13.52
C ARG A 28 4.92 -2.71 -12.34
N ALA A 29 4.30 -2.77 -11.16
CA ALA A 29 4.88 -3.40 -9.97
C ALA A 29 5.11 -4.90 -10.16
N ASN A 30 4.23 -5.58 -10.91
CA ASN A 30 4.37 -7.01 -11.21
C ASN A 30 5.30 -7.30 -12.39
N SER A 31 6.07 -6.33 -12.88
CA SER A 31 7.04 -6.58 -13.95
C SER A 31 8.39 -7.01 -13.39
N PRO A 32 9.13 -7.91 -14.09
CA PRO A 32 10.45 -8.37 -13.65
C PRO A 32 11.49 -7.24 -13.59
N ASP A 33 11.27 -6.15 -14.34
CA ASP A 33 12.19 -5.01 -14.40
C ASP A 33 11.98 -4.00 -13.27
N CYS A 34 10.82 -4.06 -12.59
CA CYS A 34 10.46 -3.13 -11.52
C CYS A 34 10.38 -3.85 -10.17
N GLY A 35 9.46 -4.78 -10.05
CA GLY A 35 9.10 -5.42 -8.79
C GLY A 35 8.16 -4.55 -7.92
N GLY A 36 7.34 -5.21 -7.12
CA GLY A 36 6.39 -4.57 -6.22
C GLY A 36 6.54 -5.05 -4.78
N ILE A 37 6.05 -4.23 -3.87
CA ILE A 37 6.03 -4.51 -2.43
C ILE A 37 4.66 -4.20 -1.88
N VAL A 38 4.18 -5.06 -0.98
CA VAL A 38 3.05 -4.80 -0.10
C VAL A 38 3.43 -5.14 1.34
N ALA A 39 2.81 -4.51 2.31
CA ALA A 39 2.91 -4.93 3.70
C ALA A 39 1.71 -5.83 4.09
N PRO A 40 1.83 -6.72 5.07
CA PRO A 40 0.69 -7.48 5.59
C PRO A 40 -0.48 -6.62 6.06
N THR A 41 -0.23 -5.38 6.50
CA THR A 41 -1.26 -4.40 6.84
C THR A 41 -2.09 -3.97 5.63
N VAL A 42 -1.50 -3.86 4.43
CA VAL A 42 -2.23 -3.67 3.16
C VAL A 42 -3.22 -4.82 2.94
N LEU A 43 -2.74 -6.07 3.08
CA LEU A 43 -3.61 -7.24 2.92
C LEU A 43 -4.73 -7.28 3.96
N ALA A 44 -4.46 -6.82 5.19
CA ALA A 44 -5.46 -6.75 6.25
C ALA A 44 -6.56 -5.72 5.92
N GLU A 45 -6.20 -4.54 5.42
CA GLU A 45 -7.15 -3.51 5.03
C GLU A 45 -7.99 -3.93 3.83
N VAL A 46 -7.36 -4.49 2.80
CA VAL A 46 -8.06 -5.02 1.62
C VAL A 46 -9.01 -6.14 2.03
N SER A 47 -8.54 -7.09 2.84
CA SER A 47 -9.37 -8.17 3.36
C SER A 47 -10.59 -7.66 4.13
N TYR A 48 -10.39 -6.70 5.03
CA TYR A 48 -11.48 -6.10 5.79
C TYR A 48 -12.52 -5.45 4.88
N ARG A 49 -12.10 -4.66 3.91
CA ARG A 49 -13.00 -3.97 2.97
C ARG A 49 -13.79 -4.97 2.12
N LEU A 50 -13.14 -6.04 1.68
CA LEU A 50 -13.80 -7.12 0.93
C LEU A 50 -14.86 -7.83 1.79
N HIS A 51 -14.57 -8.16 3.05
CA HIS A 51 -15.55 -8.78 3.96
C HIS A 51 -16.79 -7.91 4.23
N VAL A 52 -16.68 -6.59 4.06
CA VAL A 52 -17.84 -5.69 4.21
C VAL A 52 -18.80 -5.77 3.02
N VAL A 53 -18.30 -6.11 1.82
CA VAL A 53 -19.08 -6.06 0.57
C VAL A 53 -19.26 -7.42 -0.10
N GLU A 54 -18.44 -8.40 0.24
CA GLU A 54 -18.46 -9.75 -0.31
C GLU A 54 -18.67 -10.80 0.79
N ASP A 55 -18.83 -12.05 0.39
CA ASP A 55 -18.79 -13.16 1.33
C ASP A 55 -17.34 -13.52 1.72
N GLU A 56 -17.20 -14.36 2.76
CA GLU A 56 -15.89 -14.75 3.29
C GLU A 56 -15.03 -15.50 2.26
N GLU A 57 -15.65 -16.27 1.38
CA GLU A 57 -14.96 -17.05 0.35
C GLU A 57 -14.38 -16.14 -0.72
N GLY A 58 -15.17 -15.20 -1.29
CA GLY A 58 -14.73 -14.22 -2.28
C GLY A 58 -13.63 -13.30 -1.77
N ALA A 59 -13.76 -12.80 -0.54
CA ALA A 59 -12.71 -12.01 0.11
C ALA A 59 -11.39 -12.78 0.23
N GLY A 60 -11.46 -14.05 0.64
CA GLY A 60 -10.29 -14.91 0.78
C GLY A 60 -9.61 -15.23 -0.58
N GLU A 61 -10.38 -15.41 -1.63
CA GLU A 61 -9.86 -15.64 -2.99
C GLU A 61 -9.12 -14.42 -3.53
N THR A 62 -9.68 -13.23 -3.36
CA THR A 62 -9.06 -11.98 -3.82
C THR A 62 -7.73 -11.72 -3.09
N VAL A 63 -7.69 -11.88 -1.78
CA VAL A 63 -6.44 -11.70 -1.00
C VAL A 63 -5.38 -12.72 -1.42
N ARG A 64 -5.77 -13.98 -1.70
CA ARG A 64 -4.83 -14.98 -2.23
C ARG A 64 -4.29 -14.56 -3.59
N ALA A 65 -5.15 -14.06 -4.50
CA ALA A 65 -4.72 -13.58 -5.80
C ALA A 65 -3.70 -12.45 -5.71
N ILE A 66 -3.86 -11.51 -4.76
CA ILE A 66 -2.87 -10.45 -4.51
C ILE A 66 -1.52 -11.04 -4.07
N ARG A 67 -1.53 -12.08 -3.25
CA ARG A 67 -0.30 -12.74 -2.76
C ARG A 67 0.39 -13.60 -3.82
N ASP A 68 -0.33 -14.00 -4.86
CA ASP A 68 0.17 -14.90 -5.91
C ASP A 68 0.80 -14.15 -7.10
N TYR A 69 0.86 -12.81 -7.07
CA TYR A 69 1.61 -12.04 -8.07
C TYR A 69 3.09 -12.41 -8.04
N GLU A 70 3.67 -12.69 -9.21
CA GLU A 70 5.03 -13.26 -9.32
C GLU A 70 6.14 -12.31 -8.85
N HIS A 71 5.96 -11.01 -9.10
CA HIS A 71 6.97 -9.99 -8.83
C HIS A 71 6.54 -8.98 -7.77
N ILE A 72 5.50 -9.28 -6.99
CA ILE A 72 5.06 -8.47 -5.85
C ILE A 72 5.26 -9.28 -4.57
N GLU A 73 6.14 -8.80 -3.71
CA GLU A 73 6.43 -9.47 -2.45
C GLU A 73 5.73 -8.82 -1.25
N SER A 74 5.37 -9.64 -0.28
CA SER A 74 4.85 -9.16 1.00
C SER A 74 5.98 -9.07 2.02
N VAL A 75 6.30 -7.85 2.44
CA VAL A 75 7.38 -7.57 3.40
C VAL A 75 6.78 -7.27 4.77
N PRO A 76 6.98 -8.16 5.77
CA PRO A 76 6.40 -7.95 7.10
C PRO A 76 7.09 -6.79 7.82
N PRO A 77 6.33 -5.89 8.48
CA PRO A 77 6.90 -4.86 9.33
C PRO A 77 7.47 -5.51 10.60
N VAL A 78 8.79 -5.54 10.70
CA VAL A 78 9.50 -5.94 11.91
C VAL A 78 9.48 -4.81 12.95
N ASP A 79 9.98 -5.07 14.18
CA ASP A 79 9.90 -4.11 15.28
C ASP A 79 10.47 -2.74 14.93
N GLU A 80 11.61 -2.70 14.24
CA GLU A 80 12.26 -1.46 13.82
C GLU A 80 11.41 -0.65 12.82
N ILE A 81 10.70 -1.32 11.91
CA ILE A 81 9.77 -0.67 10.99
C ILE A 81 8.57 -0.11 11.75
N ALA A 82 8.04 -0.85 12.73
CA ALA A 82 6.92 -0.38 13.54
C ALA A 82 7.30 0.85 14.40
N GLU A 83 8.49 0.86 14.98
CA GLU A 83 9.02 2.03 15.72
C GLU A 83 9.20 3.23 14.77
N TYR A 84 9.78 3.03 13.61
CA TYR A 84 9.96 4.08 12.61
C TYR A 84 8.61 4.63 12.07
N ALA A 85 7.60 3.79 11.94
CA ALA A 85 6.26 4.22 11.60
C ALA A 85 5.68 5.24 12.61
N ALA A 86 5.94 5.03 13.91
CA ALA A 86 5.54 5.98 14.94
C ALA A 86 6.26 7.33 14.81
N GLU A 87 7.54 7.34 14.46
CA GLU A 87 8.32 8.55 14.21
C GLU A 87 7.79 9.31 12.99
N LEU A 88 7.52 8.61 11.88
CA LEU A 88 6.95 9.20 10.67
C LEU A 88 5.56 9.77 10.92
N ARG A 89 4.72 9.04 11.64
CA ARG A 89 3.40 9.53 12.03
C ARG A 89 3.52 10.78 12.89
N PHE A 90 4.42 10.82 13.86
CA PHE A 90 4.67 12.02 14.68
C PHE A 90 5.16 13.21 13.83
N LYS A 91 6.02 12.97 12.83
CA LYS A 91 6.53 14.01 11.92
C LYS A 91 5.41 14.61 11.06
N TYR A 92 4.52 13.79 10.53
CA TYR A 92 3.56 14.19 9.50
C TYR A 92 2.13 14.36 9.97
N TYR A 93 1.77 13.90 11.17
CA TYR A 93 0.39 14.02 11.64
C TYR A 93 0.06 15.46 12.04
N GLU A 94 -0.90 16.04 11.34
CA GLU A 94 -1.47 17.36 11.65
C GLU A 94 -3.01 17.27 11.55
N ARG A 95 -3.67 17.39 12.70
CA ARG A 95 -5.11 17.20 12.79
C ARG A 95 -5.87 18.17 11.86
N GLY A 96 -6.72 17.61 11.00
CA GLY A 96 -7.52 18.36 10.05
C GLY A 96 -6.80 18.72 8.75
N GLU A 97 -5.50 18.43 8.63
CA GLU A 97 -4.70 18.70 7.44
C GLU A 97 -4.10 17.42 6.86
N ARG A 98 -3.37 16.66 7.66
CA ARG A 98 -2.78 15.37 7.28
C ARG A 98 -2.95 14.38 8.42
N GLU A 99 -3.79 13.39 8.23
CA GLU A 99 -4.16 12.45 9.29
C GLU A 99 -3.69 11.02 9.00
N LEU A 100 -2.38 10.84 8.73
CA LEU A 100 -1.78 9.52 8.56
C LEU A 100 -2.21 8.58 9.69
N SER A 101 -2.92 7.51 9.35
CA SER A 101 -3.24 6.45 10.29
C SER A 101 -1.99 5.67 10.70
N TYR A 102 -2.09 4.79 11.71
CA TYR A 102 -0.98 3.88 12.00
C TYR A 102 -0.70 2.89 10.88
N ALA A 103 -1.74 2.45 10.16
CA ALA A 103 -1.57 1.58 8.99
C ALA A 103 -0.79 2.31 7.89
N ASP A 104 -1.18 3.54 7.53
CA ASP A 104 -0.49 4.35 6.53
C ASP A 104 0.97 4.62 6.92
N ALA A 105 1.22 4.92 8.20
CA ALA A 105 2.57 5.11 8.71
C ALA A 105 3.42 3.82 8.62
N ILE A 106 2.82 2.64 8.83
CA ILE A 106 3.49 1.35 8.64
C ILE A 106 3.75 1.09 7.15
N HIS A 107 2.83 1.44 6.26
CA HIS A 107 3.03 1.34 4.82
C HIS A 107 4.21 2.21 4.38
N LEU A 108 4.22 3.47 4.79
CA LEU A 108 5.32 4.39 4.52
C LEU A 108 6.65 3.88 5.07
N ALA A 109 6.69 3.48 6.34
CA ALA A 109 7.90 2.96 6.97
C ALA A 109 8.41 1.70 6.28
N SER A 110 7.52 0.79 5.86
CA SER A 110 7.87 -0.42 5.12
C SER A 110 8.47 -0.10 3.75
N ALA A 111 7.90 0.87 3.03
CA ALA A 111 8.41 1.33 1.76
C ALA A 111 9.80 1.95 1.90
N VAL A 112 9.98 2.87 2.86
CA VAL A 112 11.25 3.58 3.10
C VAL A 112 12.36 2.65 3.61
N ALA A 113 12.01 1.66 4.42
CA ALA A 113 12.99 0.71 4.99
C ALA A 113 13.47 -0.35 3.98
N HIS A 114 12.82 -0.47 2.83
CA HIS A 114 13.23 -1.43 1.81
C HIS A 114 14.23 -0.80 0.85
N ASP A 115 15.45 -1.33 0.81
CA ASP A 115 16.59 -0.74 0.09
C ASP A 115 16.33 -0.53 -1.42
N ASP A 116 15.52 -1.39 -2.04
CA ASP A 116 15.21 -1.34 -3.47
C ASP A 116 13.89 -0.59 -3.78
N CYS A 117 13.16 -0.10 -2.77
CA CYS A 117 11.92 0.64 -2.95
C CYS A 117 12.19 2.14 -3.08
N ASP A 118 11.81 2.71 -4.19
CA ASP A 118 12.03 4.12 -4.49
C ASP A 118 10.73 4.95 -4.59
N THR A 119 9.60 4.27 -4.73
CA THR A 119 8.32 4.95 -4.99
C THR A 119 7.16 4.27 -4.24
N LEU A 120 6.28 5.08 -3.65
CA LEU A 120 5.02 4.64 -3.05
C LEU A 120 3.85 5.15 -3.89
N TYR A 121 2.95 4.25 -4.28
CA TYR A 121 1.70 4.56 -5.00
C TYR A 121 0.51 4.49 -4.05
N SER A 122 -0.30 5.53 -4.05
CA SER A 122 -1.57 5.60 -3.31
C SER A 122 -2.55 6.53 -4.03
N GLY A 123 -3.79 6.57 -3.62
CA GLY A 123 -4.75 7.62 -3.96
C GLY A 123 -5.09 8.51 -2.76
N ASP A 124 -4.45 8.25 -1.62
CA ASP A 124 -4.64 9.07 -0.43
C ASP A 124 -3.72 10.30 -0.46
N PRO A 125 -4.27 11.54 -0.47
CA PRO A 125 -3.49 12.76 -0.47
C PRO A 125 -2.60 12.93 0.77
N ASP A 126 -2.83 12.20 1.85
CA ASP A 126 -1.99 12.23 3.04
C ASP A 126 -0.56 11.73 2.77
N PHE A 127 -0.34 10.98 1.69
CA PHE A 127 0.99 10.60 1.21
C PHE A 127 1.67 11.63 0.29
N GLU A 128 1.02 12.75 -0.03
CA GLU A 128 1.60 13.73 -0.94
C GLU A 128 2.76 14.51 -0.31
N GLY A 129 3.88 14.64 -1.05
CA GLY A 129 5.00 15.49 -0.66
C GLY A 129 5.75 15.04 0.60
N LEU A 130 5.91 13.75 0.77
CA LEU A 130 6.78 13.18 1.81
C LEU A 130 8.25 13.31 1.42
N ASP A 131 9.13 13.52 2.42
CA ASP A 131 10.56 13.73 2.19
C ASP A 131 11.33 12.42 2.00
N GLU A 132 10.83 11.32 2.55
CA GLU A 132 11.56 10.04 2.67
C GLU A 132 11.53 9.19 1.40
N ILE A 133 10.50 9.33 0.59
CA ILE A 133 10.28 8.51 -0.60
C ILE A 133 9.49 9.29 -1.64
N GLU A 134 9.71 9.02 -2.93
CA GLU A 134 8.84 9.54 -3.98
C GLU A 134 7.43 8.95 -3.84
N THR A 135 6.40 9.81 -3.93
CA THR A 135 5.01 9.40 -3.87
C THR A 135 4.27 9.73 -5.15
N VAL A 136 3.50 8.78 -5.65
CA VAL A 136 2.61 8.96 -6.80
C VAL A 136 1.17 8.84 -6.32
N ILE A 137 0.45 9.95 -6.35
CA ILE A 137 -0.96 10.02 -5.96
C ILE A 137 -1.82 9.95 -7.23
N LEU A 138 -2.65 8.91 -7.32
CA LEU A 138 -3.57 8.70 -8.46
C LEU A 138 -4.81 9.57 -8.38
#